data_895b13c7476f81a6d5d3df1690bef408
#
_entry.id   895b13c7476f81a6d5d3df1690bef408
#
_cell.length_a   1.000
_cell.length_b   1.000
_cell.length_c   1.000
_cell.angle_alpha   90.00
_cell.angle_beta   90.00
_cell.angle_gamma   90.00
#
_symmetry.space_group_name_H-M   'P 1'
#
loop_
_entity.id
_entity.type
_entity.pdbx_description
1 polymer ?
#
loop_
_entity_poly.entity_id
_entity_poly.type
_entity_poly.pdbx_seq_one_letter_code
_entity_poly.pdbx_strand_id
1 'polypeptide(L)'
;MRKSFPVVLGVFLVTTMMSLNAQEIPVENLSTDLPLYSQQYAKTILADEIKGIHVEHIALTGKNTILDATEDGNKLIYLFFKGNGTVTAEGTDYAIVPETILLPNAVEEIQLKTTANDTLHYLRIASKLSKQDLIDLETFPKENTQHVYYKKFTDCEPYTEPIKSPNTVSRTIMPNKIIPRIAMGTVQTTGPDKVDPHEHPMLEQLFLGLSENDVVVYADDESTPLNEYALLHIPLGSSHSVTVEKEKVMYYVWMDFFLDAKGEEWLKTHQVIEKENE
;
A
#
# COMPACT_ATOMS: atom_id res chain seq x y z
N MET A 1 -11.09 -28.68 -77.92
CA MET A 1 -11.04 -29.31 -76.57
C MET A 1 -10.25 -28.40 -75.61
N ARG A 2 -10.94 -27.60 -74.76
CA ARG A 2 -10.28 -26.76 -73.75
C ARG A 2 -10.41 -27.47 -72.41
N LYS A 3 -9.28 -27.82 -71.79
CA LYS A 3 -9.21 -28.43 -70.51
C LYS A 3 -9.22 -27.30 -69.42
N SER A 4 -10.27 -27.25 -68.57
CA SER A 4 -10.35 -26.38 -67.44
C SER A 4 -9.63 -27.04 -66.23
N PHE A 5 -8.71 -26.32 -65.59
CA PHE A 5 -8.11 -26.72 -64.33
C PHE A 5 -8.85 -26.02 -63.21
N PRO A 6 -9.21 -26.70 -62.12
CA PRO A 6 -9.78 -26.04 -60.94
C PRO A 6 -8.66 -25.41 -60.12
N VAL A 7 -8.82 -24.12 -59.79
CA VAL A 7 -8.00 -23.41 -58.81
C VAL A 7 -8.54 -23.74 -57.41
N VAL A 8 -7.77 -24.45 -56.61
CA VAL A 8 -8.05 -24.68 -55.19
C VAL A 8 -7.51 -23.48 -54.41
N LEU A 9 -8.43 -22.65 -53.88
CA LEU A 9 -8.10 -21.53 -53.03
C LEU A 9 -7.96 -22.06 -51.59
N GLY A 10 -6.72 -22.24 -51.12
CA GLY A 10 -6.41 -22.59 -49.73
C GLY A 10 -6.60 -21.38 -48.84
N VAL A 11 -7.60 -21.40 -47.97
CA VAL A 11 -7.77 -20.42 -46.94
C VAL A 11 -6.84 -20.80 -45.78
N PHE A 12 -5.75 -20.04 -45.63
CA PHE A 12 -4.89 -20.11 -44.41
C PHE A 12 -5.58 -19.37 -43.27
N LEU A 13 -6.10 -20.12 -42.33
CA LEU A 13 -6.59 -19.57 -41.05
C LEU A 13 -5.37 -19.27 -40.15
N VAL A 14 -4.94 -18.00 -40.11
CA VAL A 14 -3.93 -17.56 -39.16
C VAL A 14 -4.63 -17.36 -37.80
N THR A 15 -4.55 -18.36 -36.94
CA THR A 15 -4.89 -18.22 -35.53
C THR A 15 -3.78 -17.44 -34.84
N THR A 16 -3.99 -16.15 -34.65
CA THR A 16 -3.20 -15.35 -33.70
C THR A 16 -3.53 -15.87 -32.28
N MET A 17 -2.64 -16.67 -31.72
CA MET A 17 -2.61 -16.90 -30.28
C MET A 17 -2.23 -15.56 -29.65
N MET A 18 -3.21 -14.84 -29.08
CA MET A 18 -2.93 -13.82 -28.09
C MET A 18 -2.39 -14.57 -26.88
N SER A 19 -1.08 -14.49 -26.64
CA SER A 19 -0.52 -14.79 -25.33
C SER A 19 -1.17 -13.81 -24.37
N LEU A 20 -2.06 -14.26 -23.50
CA LEU A 20 -2.38 -13.56 -22.28
C LEU A 20 -1.07 -13.58 -21.49
N ASN A 21 -0.31 -12.49 -21.54
CA ASN A 21 0.76 -12.28 -20.59
C ASN A 21 0.08 -12.18 -19.23
N ALA A 22 0.37 -13.09 -18.33
CA ALA A 22 0.03 -12.93 -16.92
C ALA A 22 0.56 -11.55 -16.49
N GLN A 23 -0.25 -10.82 -15.74
CA GLN A 23 0.13 -9.48 -15.29
C GLN A 23 1.18 -9.65 -14.19
N GLU A 24 2.41 -9.22 -14.45
CA GLU A 24 3.50 -9.26 -13.47
C GLU A 24 3.09 -8.46 -12.22
N ILE A 25 3.43 -8.98 -11.03
CA ILE A 25 3.23 -8.28 -9.75
C ILE A 25 4.36 -7.26 -9.58
N PRO A 26 4.11 -5.93 -9.70
CA PRO A 26 5.14 -4.93 -9.55
C PRO A 26 5.68 -4.91 -8.11
N VAL A 27 6.99 -4.97 -7.93
CA VAL A 27 7.65 -4.91 -6.62
C VAL A 27 8.95 -4.12 -6.69
N GLU A 28 9.18 -3.23 -5.72
CA GLU A 28 10.43 -2.48 -5.55
C GLU A 28 10.99 -2.62 -4.13
N ASN A 29 12.29 -2.92 -4.03
CA ASN A 29 13.01 -2.90 -2.75
C ASN A 29 13.40 -1.47 -2.37
N LEU A 30 13.14 -1.09 -1.13
CA LEU A 30 13.52 0.21 -0.58
C LEU A 30 14.98 0.18 -0.09
N SER A 31 15.79 1.13 -0.53
CA SER A 31 17.20 1.23 -0.10
C SER A 31 17.29 1.73 1.34
N THR A 32 17.57 0.85 2.29
CA THR A 32 17.72 1.21 3.70
C THR A 32 19.15 1.40 4.16
N ASP A 33 20.14 1.00 3.35
CA ASP A 33 21.57 1.17 3.59
C ASP A 33 22.09 2.37 2.81
N LEU A 34 21.82 3.58 3.34
CA LEU A 34 22.23 4.83 2.70
C LEU A 34 23.54 5.35 3.29
N PRO A 35 24.42 5.94 2.46
CA PRO A 35 25.63 6.54 2.97
C PRO A 35 25.32 7.72 3.89
N LEU A 36 25.92 7.77 5.07
CA LEU A 36 25.71 8.79 6.11
C LEU A 36 26.02 10.24 5.69
N TYR A 37 26.66 10.45 4.54
CA TYR A 37 27.00 11.77 4.02
C TYR A 37 25.92 12.39 3.12
N SER A 38 24.90 11.63 2.73
CA SER A 38 23.74 12.19 2.03
C SER A 38 22.76 12.75 3.06
N GLN A 39 22.41 14.04 2.94
CA GLN A 39 21.49 14.69 3.89
C GLN A 39 20.06 14.16 3.74
N GLN A 40 19.66 13.89 2.51
CA GLN A 40 18.36 13.39 2.15
C GLN A 40 18.48 12.50 0.91
N TYR A 41 17.72 11.42 0.94
CA TYR A 41 17.45 10.56 -0.21
C TYR A 41 15.97 10.64 -0.50
N ALA A 42 15.59 10.71 -1.78
CA ALA A 42 14.21 10.62 -2.23
C ALA A 42 14.17 9.84 -3.55
N LYS A 43 13.27 8.88 -3.66
CA LYS A 43 13.03 8.09 -4.87
C LYS A 43 11.54 7.82 -5.00
N THR A 44 10.96 8.12 -6.17
CA THR A 44 9.61 7.66 -6.52
C THR A 44 9.61 6.15 -6.64
N ILE A 45 8.63 5.50 -6.04
CA ILE A 45 8.47 4.05 -5.99
C ILE A 45 7.17 3.68 -6.67
N LEU A 46 7.16 2.62 -7.48
CA LEU A 46 5.99 2.12 -8.23
C LEU A 46 5.28 3.28 -8.96
N ALA A 47 6.06 4.03 -9.75
CA ALA A 47 5.58 5.20 -10.46
C ALA A 47 4.40 4.85 -11.40
N ASP A 48 3.33 5.63 -11.32
CA ASP A 48 2.14 5.53 -12.19
C ASP A 48 1.32 4.22 -12.05
N GLU A 49 1.62 3.36 -11.08
CA GLU A 49 0.85 2.12 -10.84
C GLU A 49 -0.58 2.42 -10.39
N ILE A 50 -0.78 3.40 -9.51
CA ILE A 50 -2.11 3.79 -9.02
C ILE A 50 -2.42 5.23 -9.41
N LYS A 51 -3.48 5.41 -10.17
CA LYS A 51 -3.85 6.73 -10.69
C LYS A 51 -4.16 7.74 -9.59
N GLY A 52 -3.40 8.85 -9.57
CA GLY A 52 -3.58 9.94 -8.61
C GLY A 52 -2.94 9.69 -7.25
N ILE A 53 -2.21 8.59 -7.11
CA ILE A 53 -1.36 8.30 -5.96
C ILE A 53 0.09 8.42 -6.39
N HIS A 54 0.88 9.14 -5.60
CA HIS A 54 2.31 9.28 -5.80
C HIS A 54 3.03 8.84 -4.53
N VAL A 55 3.92 7.86 -4.67
CA VAL A 55 4.66 7.28 -3.55
C VAL A 55 6.13 7.58 -3.68
N GLU A 56 6.73 8.14 -2.64
CA GLU A 56 8.16 8.36 -2.53
C GLU A 56 8.71 7.64 -1.30
N HIS A 57 9.81 6.94 -1.47
CA HIS A 57 10.66 6.54 -0.36
C HIS A 57 11.61 7.69 -0.04
N ILE A 58 11.51 8.22 1.15
CA ILE A 58 12.39 9.28 1.65
C ILE A 58 13.19 8.75 2.84
N ALA A 59 14.48 9.11 2.87
CA ALA A 59 15.32 8.86 4.02
C ALA A 59 16.07 10.14 4.41
N LEU A 60 16.02 10.46 5.70
CA LEU A 60 16.76 11.57 6.30
C LEU A 60 17.89 11.02 7.15
N THR A 61 19.10 11.53 6.96
CA THR A 61 20.29 11.09 7.69
C THR A 61 20.82 12.17 8.61
N GLY A 62 21.38 11.78 9.76
CA GLY A 62 22.05 12.69 10.68
C GLY A 62 21.12 13.68 11.37
N LYS A 63 21.60 14.88 11.67
CA LYS A 63 20.82 15.94 12.36
C LYS A 63 20.01 16.82 11.38
N ASN A 64 19.56 16.25 10.29
CA ASN A 64 18.88 17.02 9.28
C ASN A 64 17.43 17.31 9.67
N THR A 65 17.01 18.49 9.28
CA THR A 65 15.63 18.96 9.41
C THR A 65 15.16 19.36 8.03
N ILE A 66 14.01 18.86 7.63
CA ILE A 66 13.34 19.30 6.41
C ILE A 66 11.98 19.90 6.75
N LEU A 67 11.55 20.87 5.96
CA LEU A 67 10.19 21.36 5.92
C LEU A 67 9.49 20.69 4.74
N ASP A 68 8.29 20.17 4.98
CA ASP A 68 7.43 19.63 3.94
C ASP A 68 6.07 20.29 4.02
N ALA A 69 5.60 20.78 2.89
CA ALA A 69 4.34 21.48 2.77
C ALA A 69 3.33 20.64 1.99
N THR A 70 2.07 20.75 2.39
CA THR A 70 0.96 20.15 1.65
C THR A 70 0.70 20.97 0.39
N GLU A 71 0.69 20.34 -0.75
CA GLU A 71 0.29 20.94 -2.01
C GLU A 71 -1.23 21.02 -2.12
N ASP A 72 -1.76 22.12 -2.66
CA ASP A 72 -3.18 22.29 -2.90
C ASP A 72 -3.77 21.15 -3.75
N GLY A 73 -4.88 20.60 -3.29
CA GLY A 73 -5.57 19.50 -3.96
C GLY A 73 -4.98 18.11 -3.71
N ASN A 74 -3.97 18.00 -2.82
CA ASN A 74 -3.43 16.73 -2.37
C ASN A 74 -3.68 16.50 -0.87
N LYS A 75 -3.67 15.24 -0.46
CA LYS A 75 -3.52 14.82 0.94
C LYS A 75 -2.24 14.01 1.08
N LEU A 76 -1.52 14.22 2.17
CA LEU A 76 -0.25 13.57 2.45
C LEU A 76 -0.37 12.57 3.58
N ILE A 77 0.28 11.41 3.41
CA ILE A 77 0.45 10.37 4.42
C ILE A 77 1.94 10.12 4.57
N TYR A 78 2.43 10.11 5.80
CA TYR A 78 3.79 9.74 6.17
C TYR A 78 3.75 8.43 6.92
N LEU A 79 4.30 7.37 6.33
CA LEU A 79 4.36 6.04 6.90
C LEU A 79 5.81 5.72 7.27
N PHE A 80 6.17 5.86 8.54
CA PHE A 80 7.52 5.66 9.05
C PHE A 80 7.75 4.18 9.36
N PHE A 81 8.73 3.57 8.70
CA PHE A 81 8.98 2.14 8.81
C PHE A 81 10.35 1.78 9.41
N LYS A 82 11.32 2.72 9.44
CA LYS A 82 12.65 2.49 10.03
C LYS A 82 13.25 3.78 10.57
N GLY A 83 14.01 3.69 11.68
CA GLY A 83 14.68 4.83 12.31
C GLY A 83 13.79 5.66 13.21
N ASN A 84 14.38 6.65 13.88
CA ASN A 84 13.72 7.48 14.88
C ASN A 84 13.84 8.96 14.55
N GLY A 85 12.83 9.74 14.94
CA GLY A 85 12.81 11.17 14.69
C GLY A 85 11.69 11.90 15.42
N THR A 86 11.42 13.11 14.96
CA THR A 86 10.32 13.96 15.44
C THR A 86 9.68 14.64 14.25
N VAL A 87 8.37 14.72 14.25
CA VAL A 87 7.61 15.62 13.38
C VAL A 87 7.04 16.72 14.26
N THR A 88 7.31 17.97 13.90
CA THR A 88 6.70 19.13 14.54
C THR A 88 5.66 19.73 13.62
N ALA A 89 4.43 19.90 14.11
CA ALA A 89 3.32 20.52 13.41
C ALA A 89 2.61 21.50 14.35
N GLU A 90 2.41 22.75 13.93
CA GLU A 90 1.79 23.81 14.75
C GLU A 90 2.37 23.93 16.16
N GLY A 91 3.69 23.76 16.31
CA GLY A 91 4.40 23.83 17.58
C GLY A 91 4.24 22.60 18.49
N THR A 92 3.57 21.55 18.03
CA THR A 92 3.46 20.27 18.73
C THR A 92 4.43 19.26 18.16
N ASP A 93 5.19 18.60 19.04
CA ASP A 93 6.15 17.57 18.68
C ASP A 93 5.52 16.16 18.76
N TYR A 94 5.62 15.40 17.67
CA TYR A 94 5.20 14.01 17.56
C TYR A 94 6.44 13.12 17.49
N ALA A 95 6.62 12.26 18.47
CA ALA A 95 7.75 11.32 18.50
C ALA A 95 7.57 10.23 17.44
N ILE A 96 8.53 10.11 16.53
CA ILE A 96 8.52 9.10 15.48
C ILE A 96 9.44 7.95 15.85
N VAL A 97 8.88 6.76 15.79
CA VAL A 97 9.55 5.47 15.90
C VAL A 97 9.15 4.62 14.69
N PRO A 98 9.83 3.50 14.38
CA PRO A 98 9.32 2.57 13.38
C PRO A 98 7.85 2.21 13.65
N GLU A 99 7.08 1.98 12.57
CA GLU A 99 5.66 1.65 12.66
C GLU A 99 4.79 2.80 13.21
N THR A 100 5.04 3.98 12.68
CA THR A 100 4.24 5.18 12.96
C THR A 100 3.62 5.70 11.67
N ILE A 101 2.36 6.14 11.73
CA ILE A 101 1.69 6.88 10.66
C ILE A 101 1.34 8.28 11.13
N LEU A 102 1.55 9.27 10.24
CA LEU A 102 1.19 10.67 10.49
C LEU A 102 0.60 11.30 9.23
N LEU A 103 -0.49 12.04 9.40
CA LEU A 103 -1.09 12.85 8.35
C LEU A 103 -1.23 14.29 8.87
N PRO A 104 -0.72 15.30 8.16
CA PRO A 104 -0.86 16.69 8.54
C PRO A 104 -2.31 17.20 8.54
N ASN A 105 -3.15 16.64 7.65
CA ASN A 105 -4.55 17.04 7.41
C ASN A 105 -4.71 18.52 7.00
N ALA A 106 -5.10 19.41 7.93
CA ALA A 106 -5.28 20.84 7.68
C ALA A 106 -4.02 21.68 7.94
N VAL A 107 -2.95 21.04 8.46
CA VAL A 107 -1.68 21.74 8.70
C VAL A 107 -0.93 21.91 7.37
N GLU A 108 -0.59 23.15 7.04
CA GLU A 108 0.04 23.47 5.77
C GLU A 108 1.50 23.05 5.67
N GLU A 109 2.24 23.07 6.79
CA GLU A 109 3.66 22.74 6.85
C GLU A 109 3.99 21.95 8.08
N ILE A 110 4.82 20.92 7.92
CA ILE A 110 5.42 20.14 9.00
C ILE A 110 6.94 20.19 8.92
N GLN A 111 7.56 20.06 10.07
CA GLN A 111 9.02 19.92 10.17
C GLN A 111 9.36 18.49 10.58
N LEU A 112 10.18 17.80 9.76
CA LEU A 112 10.67 16.47 10.06
C LEU A 112 12.14 16.56 10.48
N LYS A 113 12.49 15.87 11.58
CA LYS A 113 13.84 15.85 12.13
C LYS A 113 14.21 14.43 12.53
N THR A 114 15.38 13.99 12.08
CA THR A 114 15.96 12.70 12.47
C THR A 114 16.60 12.77 13.84
N THR A 115 16.57 11.69 14.61
CA THR A 115 17.41 11.53 15.79
C THR A 115 18.89 11.51 15.41
N ALA A 116 19.76 12.12 16.22
CA ALA A 116 21.19 12.16 15.95
C ALA A 116 21.78 10.75 15.77
N ASN A 117 22.57 10.57 14.72
CA ASN A 117 23.20 9.29 14.32
C ASN A 117 22.22 8.19 13.89
N ASP A 118 21.01 8.54 13.54
CA ASP A 118 20.01 7.62 12.97
C ASP A 118 19.70 8.02 11.51
N THR A 119 19.00 7.13 10.80
CA THR A 119 18.43 7.40 9.48
C THR A 119 16.94 7.12 9.55
N LEU A 120 16.13 8.16 9.34
CA LEU A 120 14.68 8.06 9.37
C LEU A 120 14.16 7.75 7.97
N HIS A 121 13.58 6.57 7.79
CA HIS A 121 12.97 6.13 6.52
C HIS A 121 11.46 6.16 6.59
N TYR A 122 10.83 6.71 5.57
CA TYR A 122 9.37 6.73 5.45
C TYR A 122 8.91 6.72 4.00
N LEU A 123 7.68 6.26 3.79
CA LEU A 123 6.94 6.54 2.57
C LEU A 123 6.19 7.86 2.74
N ARG A 124 6.38 8.76 1.78
CA ARG A 124 5.55 9.94 1.57
C ARG A 124 4.56 9.61 0.46
N ILE A 125 3.30 9.52 0.81
CA ILE A 125 2.23 9.16 -0.12
C ILE A 125 1.36 10.39 -0.34
N ALA A 126 1.34 10.90 -1.57
CA ALA A 126 0.49 12.00 -1.96
C ALA A 126 -0.73 11.46 -2.72
N SER A 127 -1.92 11.76 -2.21
CA SER A 127 -3.20 11.41 -2.83
C SER A 127 -3.83 12.65 -3.43
N LYS A 128 -3.97 12.67 -4.76
CA LYS A 128 -4.64 13.74 -5.49
C LYS A 128 -6.15 13.66 -5.29
N LEU A 129 -6.75 14.73 -4.82
CA LEU A 129 -8.18 14.81 -4.58
C LEU A 129 -8.93 15.11 -5.88
N SER A 130 -9.95 14.33 -6.15
CA SER A 130 -10.95 14.63 -7.17
C SER A 130 -11.97 15.66 -6.66
N LYS A 131 -12.83 16.16 -7.55
CA LYS A 131 -13.95 17.03 -7.13
C LYS A 131 -14.92 16.31 -6.18
N GLN A 132 -15.10 15.01 -6.35
CA GLN A 132 -15.96 14.22 -5.46
C GLN A 132 -15.30 14.06 -4.09
N ASP A 133 -13.99 13.83 -4.04
CA ASP A 133 -13.26 13.70 -2.77
C ASP A 133 -13.37 14.98 -1.92
N LEU A 134 -13.37 16.15 -2.55
CA LEU A 134 -13.59 17.43 -1.84
C LEU A 134 -14.99 17.51 -1.21
N ILE A 135 -16.02 17.01 -1.91
CA ILE A 135 -17.39 16.94 -1.39
C ILE A 135 -17.47 15.92 -0.24
N ASP A 136 -16.85 14.76 -0.40
CA ASP A 136 -16.84 13.71 0.60
C ASP A 136 -16.16 14.17 1.90
N LEU A 137 -15.04 14.90 1.79
CA LEU A 137 -14.32 15.49 2.93
C LEU A 137 -15.19 16.41 3.80
N GLU A 138 -16.15 17.14 3.19
CA GLU A 138 -17.07 17.99 3.94
C GLU A 138 -18.00 17.19 4.87
N THR A 139 -18.20 15.90 4.56
CA THR A 139 -19.04 14.97 5.34
C THR A 139 -18.27 14.22 6.41
N PHE A 140 -16.95 14.22 6.36
CA PHE A 140 -16.11 13.50 7.30
C PHE A 140 -16.09 14.17 8.69
N PRO A 141 -15.91 13.38 9.77
CA PRO A 141 -15.74 13.96 11.09
C PRO A 141 -14.60 14.97 11.12
N LYS A 142 -14.86 16.16 11.69
CA LYS A 142 -13.85 17.24 11.72
C LYS A 142 -12.62 16.88 12.55
N GLU A 143 -12.79 16.07 13.57
CA GLU A 143 -11.70 15.49 14.35
C GLU A 143 -10.72 14.66 13.49
N ASN A 144 -11.20 14.07 12.39
CA ASN A 144 -10.40 13.29 11.48
C ASN A 144 -9.67 14.13 10.42
N THR A 145 -10.21 15.30 10.06
CA THR A 145 -9.78 16.06 8.88
C THR A 145 -9.09 17.38 9.20
N GLN A 146 -9.28 17.92 10.42
CA GLN A 146 -8.77 19.24 10.81
C GLN A 146 -7.58 19.20 11.77
N HIS A 147 -7.27 18.04 12.37
CA HIS A 147 -6.15 17.86 13.27
C HIS A 147 -5.13 16.89 12.68
N VAL A 148 -3.88 16.98 13.10
CA VAL A 148 -2.87 15.98 12.77
C VAL A 148 -3.38 14.60 13.20
N TYR A 149 -3.45 13.67 12.26
CA TYR A 149 -3.67 12.27 12.57
C TYR A 149 -2.31 11.63 12.88
N TYR A 150 -2.17 11.06 14.06
CA TYR A 150 -0.93 10.41 14.49
C TYR A 150 -1.25 9.14 15.25
N LYS A 151 -0.67 8.02 14.82
CA LYS A 151 -0.79 6.71 15.50
C LYS A 151 0.52 5.94 15.40
N LYS A 152 0.91 5.29 16.50
CA LYS A 152 1.81 4.14 16.45
C LYS A 152 0.98 2.90 16.18
N PHE A 153 1.49 1.94 15.43
CA PHE A 153 0.71 0.74 15.08
C PHE A 153 0.32 -0.06 16.31
N THR A 154 1.19 -0.09 17.32
CA THR A 154 0.93 -0.74 18.62
C THR A 154 -0.19 -0.11 19.44
N ASP A 155 -0.54 1.15 19.16
CA ASP A 155 -1.63 1.85 19.83
C ASP A 155 -3.01 1.54 19.19
N CYS A 156 -3.02 0.79 18.07
CA CYS A 156 -4.23 0.39 17.36
C CYS A 156 -4.74 -0.96 17.89
N GLU A 157 -6.05 -1.06 18.12
CA GLU A 157 -6.68 -2.28 18.62
C GLU A 157 -6.44 -3.47 17.68
N PRO A 158 -5.98 -4.61 18.20
CA PRO A 158 -5.79 -5.81 17.39
C PRO A 158 -7.12 -6.49 17.10
N TYR A 159 -7.25 -7.08 15.92
CA TYR A 159 -8.38 -7.92 15.53
C TYR A 159 -7.94 -9.07 14.62
N THR A 160 -8.83 -10.02 14.37
CA THR A 160 -8.61 -11.13 13.42
C THR A 160 -9.78 -11.18 12.44
N GLU A 161 -9.49 -11.55 11.19
CA GLU A 161 -10.50 -11.65 10.13
C GLU A 161 -10.74 -13.13 9.74
N PRO A 162 -11.95 -13.47 9.27
CA PRO A 162 -12.28 -14.86 8.90
C PRO A 162 -11.42 -15.46 7.80
N ILE A 163 -10.87 -14.64 6.88
CA ILE A 163 -9.96 -15.07 5.81
C ILE A 163 -8.52 -15.34 6.30
N LYS A 164 -8.25 -15.14 7.59
CA LYS A 164 -6.95 -15.30 8.24
C LYS A 164 -7.04 -16.34 9.35
N SER A 165 -5.92 -16.92 9.70
CA SER A 165 -5.87 -17.84 10.85
C SER A 165 -6.12 -17.12 12.18
N PRO A 166 -6.55 -17.84 13.23
CA PRO A 166 -6.69 -17.26 14.58
C PRO A 166 -5.38 -16.73 15.17
N ASN A 167 -4.23 -17.11 14.63
CA ASN A 167 -2.91 -16.64 15.09
C ASN A 167 -2.52 -15.30 14.48
N THR A 168 -3.21 -14.88 13.42
CA THR A 168 -2.94 -13.63 12.72
C THR A 168 -3.51 -12.45 13.50
N VAL A 169 -2.69 -11.43 13.68
CA VAL A 169 -3.07 -10.17 14.31
C VAL A 169 -3.13 -9.08 13.23
N SER A 170 -4.30 -8.50 13.04
CA SER A 170 -4.52 -7.33 12.18
C SER A 170 -4.72 -6.08 13.04
N ARG A 171 -4.35 -4.91 12.50
CA ARG A 171 -4.65 -3.60 13.10
C ARG A 171 -5.03 -2.62 12.01
N THR A 172 -6.08 -1.85 12.22
CA THR A 172 -6.41 -0.71 11.34
C THR A 172 -5.62 0.50 11.82
N ILE A 173 -4.59 0.89 11.07
CA ILE A 173 -3.71 2.03 11.42
C ILE A 173 -4.23 3.36 10.87
N MET A 174 -5.03 3.31 9.81
CA MET A 174 -5.77 4.45 9.26
C MET A 174 -7.14 3.96 8.76
N PRO A 175 -8.24 4.22 9.51
CA PRO A 175 -9.57 3.82 9.10
C PRO A 175 -10.11 4.71 7.97
N ASN A 176 -11.19 4.28 7.34
CA ASN A 176 -11.95 5.09 6.39
C ASN A 176 -12.37 6.44 7.00
N LYS A 177 -12.55 7.45 6.17
CA LYS A 177 -12.96 8.83 6.54
C LYS A 177 -11.90 9.63 7.31
N ILE A 178 -10.64 9.28 7.17
CA ILE A 178 -9.50 10.17 7.46
C ILE A 178 -9.10 10.90 6.16
N ILE A 179 -8.86 10.15 5.10
CA ILE A 179 -8.69 10.62 3.72
C ILE A 179 -9.73 9.92 2.85
N PRO A 180 -10.31 10.59 1.83
CA PRO A 180 -11.22 9.94 0.90
C PRO A 180 -10.55 8.77 0.19
N ARG A 181 -11.25 7.64 0.12
CA ARG A 181 -10.87 6.48 -0.68
C ARG A 181 -9.55 5.80 -0.24
N ILE A 182 -9.09 6.01 0.99
CA ILE A 182 -7.88 5.35 1.49
C ILE A 182 -8.12 4.79 2.89
N ALA A 183 -7.72 3.53 3.08
CA ALA A 183 -7.62 2.88 4.38
C ALA A 183 -6.31 2.11 4.47
N MET A 184 -5.78 1.92 5.67
CA MET A 184 -4.54 1.18 5.89
C MET A 184 -4.59 0.35 7.17
N GLY A 185 -3.94 -0.79 7.11
CA GLY A 185 -3.78 -1.63 8.29
C GLY A 185 -2.57 -2.55 8.17
N THR A 186 -2.39 -3.39 9.18
CA THR A 186 -1.30 -4.34 9.25
C THR A 186 -1.81 -5.77 9.38
N VAL A 187 -0.99 -6.71 8.94
CA VAL A 187 -1.15 -8.14 9.17
C VAL A 187 0.14 -8.65 9.76
N GLN A 188 0.07 -9.38 10.89
CA GLN A 188 1.22 -9.92 11.58
C GLN A 188 0.95 -11.35 12.07
N THR A 189 1.87 -12.28 11.77
CA THR A 189 1.89 -13.64 12.32
C THR A 189 3.30 -14.25 12.15
N THR A 190 3.53 -15.40 12.78
CA THR A 190 4.72 -16.24 12.53
C THR A 190 4.28 -17.54 11.89
N GLY A 191 4.96 -17.93 10.81
CA GLY A 191 4.59 -19.11 10.02
C GLY A 191 4.79 -20.47 10.71
N PRO A 192 4.19 -21.53 10.18
CA PRO A 192 3.49 -21.53 8.88
C PRO A 192 2.07 -20.98 8.98
N ASP A 193 1.73 -20.05 8.11
CA ASP A 193 0.42 -19.41 8.10
C ASP A 193 0.08 -18.82 6.71
N LYS A 194 -1.15 -18.33 6.53
CA LYS A 194 -1.60 -17.74 5.27
C LYS A 194 -2.75 -16.74 5.46
N VAL A 195 -2.90 -15.86 4.47
CA VAL A 195 -4.13 -15.16 4.15
C VAL A 195 -4.75 -15.87 2.94
N ASP A 196 -5.99 -16.31 3.05
CA ASP A 196 -6.67 -17.07 1.99
C ASP A 196 -6.91 -16.22 0.73
N PRO A 197 -6.99 -16.84 -0.47
CA PRO A 197 -7.28 -16.13 -1.71
C PRO A 197 -8.59 -15.35 -1.63
N HIS A 198 -8.55 -14.09 -2.03
CA HIS A 198 -9.70 -13.19 -2.09
C HIS A 198 -9.47 -12.09 -3.13
N GLU A 199 -10.54 -11.40 -3.53
CA GLU A 199 -10.53 -10.38 -4.57
C GLU A 199 -11.09 -9.06 -4.05
N HIS A 200 -10.56 -7.96 -4.60
CA HIS A 200 -11.05 -6.61 -4.33
C HIS A 200 -11.33 -5.88 -5.66
N PRO A 201 -12.49 -6.04 -6.29
CA PRO A 201 -12.76 -5.47 -7.61
C PRO A 201 -12.88 -3.95 -7.61
N MET A 202 -12.94 -3.31 -6.44
CA MET A 202 -13.21 -1.87 -6.29
C MET A 202 -12.03 -1.09 -5.68
N LEU A 203 -10.87 -1.72 -5.51
CA LEU A 203 -9.69 -1.04 -4.97
C LEU A 203 -8.40 -1.63 -5.54
N GLU A 204 -7.37 -0.81 -5.54
CA GLU A 204 -5.99 -1.20 -5.75
C GLU A 204 -5.27 -1.25 -4.41
N GLN A 205 -4.26 -2.10 -4.27
CA GLN A 205 -3.55 -2.26 -3.00
C GLN A 205 -2.05 -2.12 -3.17
N LEU A 206 -1.41 -1.50 -2.18
CA LEU A 206 0.02 -1.61 -1.96
C LEU A 206 0.30 -2.40 -0.69
N PHE A 207 1.31 -3.26 -0.72
CA PHE A 207 1.81 -3.97 0.45
C PHE A 207 3.25 -3.53 0.75
N LEU A 208 3.48 -3.02 1.95
CA LEU A 208 4.83 -2.69 2.46
C LEU A 208 5.27 -3.77 3.45
N GLY A 209 6.29 -4.55 3.12
CA GLY A 209 6.95 -5.43 4.07
C GLY A 209 7.63 -4.63 5.18
N LEU A 210 7.30 -4.93 6.43
CA LEU A 210 7.94 -4.35 7.61
C LEU A 210 9.16 -5.17 8.04
N SER A 211 9.75 -4.84 9.18
CA SER A 211 10.93 -5.55 9.70
C SER A 211 10.70 -7.06 9.79
N GLU A 212 11.68 -7.83 9.34
CA GLU A 212 11.69 -9.30 9.31
C GLU A 212 10.62 -9.95 8.40
N ASN A 213 9.84 -9.16 7.62
CA ASN A 213 8.85 -9.73 6.70
C ASN A 213 9.53 -10.61 5.64
N ASP A 214 9.08 -11.86 5.53
CA ASP A 214 9.56 -12.84 4.55
C ASP A 214 8.38 -13.73 4.14
N VAL A 215 7.62 -13.26 3.15
CA VAL A 215 6.40 -13.91 2.67
C VAL A 215 6.41 -14.06 1.15
N VAL A 216 5.55 -14.94 0.64
CA VAL A 216 5.23 -15.02 -0.79
C VAL A 216 3.81 -14.48 -1.00
N VAL A 217 3.69 -13.53 -1.90
CA VAL A 217 2.41 -12.96 -2.35
C VAL A 217 2.06 -13.59 -3.70
N TYR A 218 0.83 -14.02 -3.83
CA TYR A 218 0.25 -14.55 -5.06
C TYR A 218 -0.81 -13.56 -5.56
N ALA A 219 -0.86 -13.33 -6.87
CA ALA A 219 -1.92 -12.60 -7.53
C ALA A 219 -2.23 -13.29 -8.86
N ASP A 220 -3.44 -13.80 -9.00
CA ASP A 220 -3.88 -14.68 -10.10
C ASP A 220 -2.92 -15.87 -10.29
N ASP A 221 -2.27 -15.98 -11.44
CA ASP A 221 -1.33 -17.07 -11.77
C ASP A 221 0.15 -16.74 -11.43
N GLU A 222 0.41 -15.54 -10.90
CA GLU A 222 1.77 -15.08 -10.59
C GLU A 222 2.05 -15.10 -9.09
N SER A 223 3.34 -15.12 -8.75
CA SER A 223 3.79 -15.02 -7.36
C SER A 223 5.13 -14.31 -7.25
N THR A 224 5.30 -13.56 -6.16
CA THR A 224 6.56 -12.84 -5.89
C THR A 224 6.86 -12.81 -4.39
N PRO A 225 8.14 -12.84 -3.98
CA PRO A 225 8.49 -12.62 -2.58
C PRO A 225 8.25 -11.15 -2.21
N LEU A 226 7.65 -10.92 -1.05
CA LEU A 226 7.63 -9.64 -0.37
C LEU A 226 8.51 -9.72 0.86
N ASN A 227 9.72 -9.19 0.74
CA ASN A 227 10.70 -9.17 1.82
C ASN A 227 10.52 -7.92 2.70
N GLU A 228 11.30 -7.83 3.79
CA GLU A 228 11.37 -6.61 4.59
C GLU A 228 11.74 -5.41 3.72
N TYR A 229 11.09 -4.28 3.95
CA TYR A 229 11.30 -3.02 3.24
C TYR A 229 11.21 -3.14 1.72
N ALA A 230 10.28 -3.96 1.24
CA ALA A 230 9.85 -3.96 -0.15
C ALA A 230 8.42 -3.42 -0.25
N LEU A 231 8.11 -2.69 -1.32
CA LEU A 231 6.77 -2.23 -1.66
C LEU A 231 6.28 -2.98 -2.90
N LEU A 232 5.07 -3.52 -2.83
CA LEU A 232 4.46 -4.33 -3.87
C LEU A 232 3.08 -3.77 -4.22
N HIS A 233 2.69 -3.84 -5.50
CA HIS A 233 1.35 -3.48 -5.96
C HIS A 233 0.55 -4.73 -6.32
N ILE A 234 -0.66 -4.86 -5.77
CA ILE A 234 -1.66 -5.85 -6.18
C ILE A 234 -2.55 -5.21 -7.24
N PRO A 235 -2.53 -5.72 -8.49
CA PRO A 235 -3.34 -5.16 -9.56
C PRO A 235 -4.85 -5.26 -9.26
N LEU A 236 -5.59 -4.28 -9.76
CA LEU A 236 -7.04 -4.19 -9.58
C LEU A 236 -7.76 -5.47 -9.99
N GLY A 237 -8.56 -6.02 -9.09
CA GLY A 237 -9.41 -7.20 -9.35
C GLY A 237 -8.67 -8.53 -9.35
N SER A 238 -7.35 -8.56 -9.09
CA SER A 238 -6.62 -9.82 -8.97
C SER A 238 -7.04 -10.60 -7.73
N SER A 239 -7.23 -11.90 -7.89
CA SER A 239 -7.36 -12.83 -6.76
C SER A 239 -5.99 -12.99 -6.11
N HIS A 240 -5.84 -12.54 -4.87
CA HIS A 240 -4.55 -12.55 -4.21
C HIS A 240 -4.58 -13.24 -2.84
N SER A 241 -3.42 -13.76 -2.45
CA SER A 241 -3.21 -14.43 -1.17
C SER A 241 -1.76 -14.22 -0.71
N VAL A 242 -1.50 -14.49 0.57
CA VAL A 242 -0.16 -14.38 1.15
C VAL A 242 0.13 -15.64 1.94
N THR A 243 1.34 -16.18 1.79
CA THR A 243 1.81 -17.34 2.59
C THR A 243 3.12 -17.00 3.29
N VAL A 244 3.27 -17.53 4.50
CA VAL A 244 4.51 -17.47 5.26
C VAL A 244 4.95 -18.89 5.64
N GLU A 245 6.20 -19.21 5.38
CA GLU A 245 6.78 -20.49 5.71
C GLU A 245 7.04 -20.62 7.23
N LYS A 246 7.32 -21.86 7.65
CA LYS A 246 7.67 -22.15 9.05
C LYS A 246 8.87 -21.31 9.52
N GLU A 247 8.78 -20.75 10.72
CA GLU A 247 9.81 -19.93 11.38
C GLU A 247 10.11 -18.59 10.70
N LYS A 248 9.39 -18.23 9.61
CA LYS A 248 9.43 -16.92 8.99
C LYS A 248 8.33 -16.00 9.56
N VAL A 249 8.49 -14.71 9.34
CA VAL A 249 7.55 -13.68 9.82
C VAL A 249 6.73 -13.15 8.65
N MET A 250 5.43 -13.04 8.85
CA MET A 250 4.52 -12.24 8.03
C MET A 250 4.26 -10.96 8.81
N TYR A 251 4.76 -9.85 8.32
CA TYR A 251 4.48 -8.54 8.90
C TYR A 251 4.53 -7.47 7.83
N TYR A 252 3.37 -7.05 7.35
CA TYR A 252 3.25 -6.02 6.30
C TYR A 252 2.11 -5.06 6.57
N VAL A 253 2.21 -3.86 5.97
CA VAL A 253 1.12 -2.89 5.87
C VAL A 253 0.39 -3.14 4.56
N TRP A 254 -0.93 -3.29 4.61
CA TRP A 254 -1.79 -3.16 3.45
C TRP A 254 -2.29 -1.71 3.36
N MET A 255 -2.37 -1.19 2.14
CA MET A 255 -2.83 0.15 1.82
C MET A 255 -3.87 0.03 0.70
N ASP A 256 -5.12 0.30 1.03
CA ASP A 256 -6.26 0.22 0.12
C ASP A 256 -6.53 1.57 -0.51
N PHE A 257 -6.59 1.62 -1.83
CA PHE A 257 -6.93 2.80 -2.63
C PHE A 257 -8.20 2.51 -3.42
N PHE A 258 -9.33 2.93 -2.89
CA PHE A 258 -10.63 2.69 -3.50
C PHE A 258 -10.83 3.52 -4.78
N LEU A 259 -11.42 2.94 -5.80
CA LEU A 259 -11.76 3.64 -7.04
C LEU A 259 -12.76 4.78 -6.80
N ASP A 260 -13.71 4.53 -5.91
CA ASP A 260 -14.69 5.51 -5.42
C ASP A 260 -15.19 5.13 -4.03
N ALA A 261 -16.05 5.98 -3.43
CA ALA A 261 -16.61 5.73 -2.10
C ALA A 261 -17.49 4.46 -2.00
N LYS A 262 -17.97 3.90 -3.13
CA LYS A 262 -18.73 2.64 -3.11
C LYS A 262 -17.84 1.45 -2.79
N GLY A 263 -16.55 1.53 -3.09
CA GLY A 263 -15.59 0.51 -2.71
C GLY A 263 -15.52 0.31 -1.19
N GLU A 264 -15.58 1.39 -0.42
CA GLU A 264 -15.64 1.32 1.05
C GLU A 264 -16.91 0.61 1.56
N GLU A 265 -18.07 0.86 0.91
CA GLU A 265 -19.33 0.18 1.26
C GLU A 265 -19.29 -1.29 0.85
N TRP A 266 -18.67 -1.62 -0.27
CA TRP A 266 -18.52 -2.98 -0.74
C TRP A 266 -17.70 -3.83 0.25
N LEU A 267 -16.61 -3.31 0.82
CA LEU A 267 -15.82 -4.02 1.83
C LEU A 267 -16.62 -4.41 3.08
N LYS A 268 -17.66 -3.67 3.45
CA LYS A 268 -18.54 -4.03 4.57
C LYS A 268 -19.34 -5.29 4.29
N THR A 269 -19.55 -5.64 3.02
CA THR A 269 -20.23 -6.85 2.57
C THR A 269 -19.28 -8.00 2.27
N HIS A 270 -17.96 -7.77 2.45
CA HIS A 270 -16.92 -8.74 2.19
C HIS A 270 -16.98 -9.87 3.22
N GLN A 271 -17.99 -10.73 3.04
CA GLN A 271 -18.15 -11.96 3.81
C GLN A 271 -17.43 -13.08 3.06
N VAL A 272 -16.77 -13.94 3.82
CA VAL A 272 -16.25 -15.21 3.31
C VAL A 272 -17.32 -15.88 2.47
N ILE A 273 -17.02 -16.17 1.21
CA ILE A 273 -17.85 -17.08 0.41
C ILE A 273 -17.70 -18.43 1.11
N GLU A 274 -18.71 -18.83 1.89
CA GLU A 274 -18.78 -20.20 2.41
C GLU A 274 -18.75 -21.12 1.18
N LYS A 275 -17.70 -21.96 1.09
CA LYS A 275 -17.71 -23.04 0.10
C LYS A 275 -18.92 -23.90 0.43
N GLU A 276 -19.94 -23.88 -0.44
CA GLU A 276 -20.97 -24.90 -0.44
C GLU A 276 -20.25 -26.25 -0.55
N ASN A 277 -20.38 -27.06 0.49
CA ASN A 277 -19.85 -28.41 0.49
C ASN A 277 -20.61 -29.21 -0.58
N GLU A 278 -19.94 -29.53 -1.70
CA GLU A 278 -20.32 -30.59 -2.61
C GLU A 278 -20.01 -31.98 -2.01
#